data_513b5ead9cd9ff54a4cb8b023dd6f10d
#
_entry.id   513b5ead9cd9ff54a4cb8b023dd6f10d
#
_cell.length_a   1.000
_cell.length_b   1.000
_cell.length_c   1.000
_cell.angle_alpha   90.00
_cell.angle_beta   90.00
_cell.angle_gamma   90.00
#
_symmetry.space_group_name_H-M   'P 1'
#
loop_
_entity.id
_entity.type
_entity.pdbx_description
1 polymer ?
#
loop_
_entity_poly.entity_id
_entity_poly.type
_entity_poly.pdbx_seq_one_letter_code
_entity_poly.pdbx_strand_id
1 'polypeptide(L)'
;MNIHDIAKLAEVSVSTVSKVMNGKDKDISEKTKQRVLKVIEEEQYIPYFKFREKEGLKSRLIGLVMKKDNREGEKIIRSAQKAAAQMGYGLLVQFADGSDEMQECVNDLQKKKIAGLILDSEKLINTRQLEDVTVYLCQTKEFDEHQKATFYYRLSEAGRMAAERLIREGHEKIACATLRKERTIQDGYQLAMREARLAVQPLWSYEGETLEDVEKYGIQQCLGEKVSAVICGSPEIAGCFYKTIERLQIALPDSISMISIGDDKWMEILGDGITAVCLPAEETSQEAVFSLVKMIQGEKEIEVMRKFSPFIKERKSINCSPGETEGERIVVVGSMNMDITIEVSRIPLT
;
A
#
# COMPACT_ATOMS: atom_id res chain seq x y z
N MET A 1 16.51 -31.57 -9.38
CA MET A 1 16.97 -32.59 -8.40
C MET A 1 17.04 -31.99 -7.03
N ASN A 2 16.67 -32.71 -5.98
CA ASN A 2 16.65 -32.20 -4.59
C ASN A 2 17.55 -33.08 -3.69
N ILE A 3 17.74 -32.69 -2.42
CA ILE A 3 18.61 -33.40 -1.49
C ILE A 3 18.17 -34.85 -1.23
N HIS A 4 16.88 -35.16 -1.34
CA HIS A 4 16.35 -36.53 -1.19
C HIS A 4 16.78 -37.42 -2.36
N ASP A 5 16.84 -36.86 -3.58
CA ASP A 5 17.28 -37.58 -4.77
C ASP A 5 18.77 -37.94 -4.65
N ILE A 6 19.59 -36.99 -4.19
CA ILE A 6 21.04 -37.23 -3.94
C ILE A 6 21.24 -38.28 -2.83
N ALA A 7 20.46 -38.22 -1.76
CA ALA A 7 20.53 -39.22 -0.67
C ALA A 7 20.18 -40.62 -1.20
N LYS A 8 19.20 -40.74 -2.07
CA LYS A 8 18.79 -42.00 -2.71
C LYS A 8 19.87 -42.54 -3.66
N LEU A 9 20.45 -41.70 -4.50
CA LEU A 9 21.50 -42.08 -5.44
C LEU A 9 22.82 -42.45 -4.72
N ALA A 10 23.14 -41.75 -3.64
CA ALA A 10 24.30 -42.04 -2.80
C ALA A 10 24.06 -43.17 -1.81
N GLU A 11 22.86 -43.76 -1.74
CA GLU A 11 22.46 -44.81 -0.77
C GLU A 11 22.77 -44.44 0.69
N VAL A 12 22.44 -43.22 1.07
CA VAL A 12 22.61 -42.70 2.44
C VAL A 12 21.40 -41.93 2.90
N SER A 13 21.36 -41.58 4.19
CA SER A 13 20.29 -40.72 4.72
C SER A 13 20.48 -39.26 4.26
N VAL A 14 19.38 -38.51 4.19
CA VAL A 14 19.39 -37.06 3.90
C VAL A 14 20.27 -36.31 4.92
N SER A 15 20.27 -36.77 6.18
CA SER A 15 21.12 -36.18 7.22
C SER A 15 22.61 -36.42 6.95
N THR A 16 22.97 -37.57 6.36
CA THR A 16 24.36 -37.88 5.95
C THR A 16 24.81 -36.96 4.81
N VAL A 17 23.96 -36.78 3.77
CA VAL A 17 24.24 -35.84 2.70
C VAL A 17 24.42 -34.42 3.26
N SER A 18 23.49 -33.99 4.11
CA SER A 18 23.59 -32.66 4.76
C SER A 18 24.86 -32.47 5.58
N LYS A 19 25.30 -33.49 6.36
CA LYS A 19 26.52 -33.42 7.14
C LYS A 19 27.76 -33.30 6.24
N VAL A 20 27.86 -34.13 5.19
CA VAL A 20 28.97 -34.10 4.23
C VAL A 20 29.02 -32.72 3.54
N MET A 21 27.88 -32.24 3.12
CA MET A 21 27.77 -30.93 2.44
C MET A 21 28.16 -29.75 3.33
N ASN A 22 27.92 -29.84 4.65
CA ASN A 22 28.15 -28.75 5.61
C ASN A 22 29.51 -28.92 6.33
N GLY A 23 30.35 -29.89 5.93
CA GLY A 23 31.65 -30.14 6.57
C GLY A 23 31.56 -30.62 8.03
N LYS A 24 30.38 -31.12 8.45
CA LYS A 24 30.13 -31.71 9.77
C LYS A 24 30.19 -33.23 9.70
N ASP A 25 31.19 -33.76 9.01
CA ASP A 25 31.31 -35.15 8.55
C ASP A 25 32.31 -35.97 9.34
N LYS A 26 32.74 -35.49 10.52
CA LYS A 26 33.72 -36.18 11.39
C LYS A 26 33.36 -37.61 11.73
N ASP A 27 32.06 -37.92 11.80
CA ASP A 27 31.53 -39.25 12.14
C ASP A 27 31.20 -40.08 10.88
N ILE A 28 31.55 -39.62 9.69
CA ILE A 28 31.20 -40.28 8.41
C ILE A 28 32.48 -40.84 7.81
N SER A 29 32.43 -42.13 7.39
CA SER A 29 33.58 -42.78 6.78
C SER A 29 34.01 -42.06 5.47
N GLU A 30 35.31 -41.99 5.21
CA GLU A 30 35.83 -41.34 4.01
C GLU A 30 35.25 -41.93 2.71
N LYS A 31 35.03 -43.26 2.69
CA LYS A 31 34.36 -43.95 1.59
C LYS A 31 32.92 -43.47 1.34
N THR A 32 32.17 -43.24 2.40
CA THR A 32 30.80 -42.72 2.31
C THR A 32 30.78 -41.25 1.86
N LYS A 33 31.74 -40.49 2.36
CA LYS A 33 31.93 -39.08 1.99
C LYS A 33 32.25 -38.92 0.50
N GLN A 34 33.23 -39.69 0.00
CA GLN A 34 33.59 -39.66 -1.42
C GLN A 34 32.42 -40.09 -2.33
N ARG A 35 31.63 -41.12 -1.93
CA ARG A 35 30.46 -41.53 -2.67
C ARG A 35 29.41 -40.43 -2.78
N VAL A 36 29.12 -39.71 -1.69
CA VAL A 36 28.19 -38.59 -1.68
C VAL A 36 28.71 -37.44 -2.54
N LEU A 37 30.01 -37.09 -2.42
CA LEU A 37 30.63 -36.03 -3.23
C LEU A 37 30.60 -36.36 -4.73
N LYS A 38 30.86 -37.61 -5.09
CA LYS A 38 30.83 -38.08 -6.47
C LYS A 38 29.42 -37.95 -7.08
N VAL A 39 28.40 -38.40 -6.37
CA VAL A 39 27.01 -38.23 -6.83
C VAL A 39 26.62 -36.75 -6.97
N ILE A 40 27.05 -35.90 -6.04
CA ILE A 40 26.81 -34.46 -6.13
C ILE A 40 27.50 -33.86 -7.35
N GLU A 41 28.68 -34.32 -7.72
CA GLU A 41 29.44 -33.85 -8.89
C GLU A 41 28.84 -34.38 -10.21
N GLU A 42 28.55 -35.68 -10.30
CA GLU A 42 27.97 -36.33 -11.47
C GLU A 42 26.59 -35.73 -11.82
N GLU A 43 25.75 -35.45 -10.81
CA GLU A 43 24.41 -34.88 -10.97
C GLU A 43 24.40 -33.35 -10.99
N GLN A 44 25.58 -32.73 -10.95
CA GLN A 44 25.71 -31.27 -10.87
C GLN A 44 24.79 -30.65 -9.81
N TYR A 45 24.55 -31.40 -8.71
CA TYR A 45 23.69 -30.93 -7.64
C TYR A 45 24.39 -29.87 -6.84
N ILE A 46 23.98 -28.63 -7.02
CA ILE A 46 24.46 -27.50 -6.23
C ILE A 46 23.37 -27.20 -5.19
N PRO A 47 23.60 -27.47 -3.90
CA PRO A 47 22.71 -26.98 -2.87
C PRO A 47 22.62 -25.47 -2.98
N TYR A 48 21.42 -24.94 -2.99
CA TYR A 48 21.15 -23.48 -3.01
C TYR A 48 22.05 -22.73 -2.01
N PHE A 49 22.43 -23.36 -0.91
CA PHE A 49 23.28 -22.79 0.14
C PHE A 49 24.77 -22.77 -0.20
N LYS A 50 25.31 -23.80 -0.87
CA LYS A 50 26.75 -23.88 -1.24
C LYS A 50 27.12 -23.16 -2.52
N PHE A 51 26.17 -22.97 -3.41
CA PHE A 51 26.36 -22.12 -4.59
C PHE A 51 26.82 -20.71 -4.20
N ARG A 52 26.40 -20.23 -3.01
CA ARG A 52 26.75 -18.91 -2.48
C ARG A 52 28.10 -18.83 -1.79
N GLU A 53 28.61 -19.90 -1.19
CA GLU A 53 29.89 -19.88 -0.44
C GLU A 53 31.13 -20.09 -1.32
N LYS A 54 31.00 -20.84 -2.44
CA LYS A 54 32.16 -21.18 -3.29
C LYS A 54 32.66 -20.06 -4.21
N GLU A 55 31.81 -19.06 -4.48
CA GLU A 55 32.16 -17.97 -5.42
C GLU A 55 32.31 -16.59 -4.78
N GLY A 56 32.23 -16.46 -3.46
CA GLY A 56 32.20 -15.12 -2.82
C GLY A 56 30.98 -14.30 -3.27
N LEU A 57 29.95 -14.94 -3.82
CA LEU A 57 28.76 -14.31 -4.35
C LEU A 57 27.95 -13.71 -3.21
N LYS A 58 27.89 -12.39 -3.17
CA LYS A 58 26.96 -11.66 -2.32
C LYS A 58 25.53 -12.15 -2.58
N SER A 59 24.72 -12.24 -1.55
CA SER A 59 23.30 -12.59 -1.68
C SER A 59 22.62 -11.72 -2.76
N ARG A 60 21.84 -12.36 -3.62
CA ARG A 60 20.96 -11.67 -4.57
C ARG A 60 19.50 -11.71 -4.14
N LEU A 61 19.26 -11.79 -2.83
CA LEU A 61 17.92 -11.70 -2.25
C LEU A 61 17.83 -10.43 -1.43
N ILE A 62 16.76 -9.67 -1.62
CA ILE A 62 16.39 -8.54 -0.78
C ILE A 62 15.07 -8.86 -0.06
N GLY A 63 14.92 -8.35 1.16
CA GLY A 63 13.72 -8.51 1.96
C GLY A 63 12.82 -7.29 1.85
N LEU A 64 11.52 -7.52 1.87
CA LEU A 64 10.49 -6.50 2.05
C LEU A 64 9.57 -6.92 3.19
N VAL A 65 9.53 -6.14 4.26
CA VAL A 65 8.56 -6.33 5.35
C VAL A 65 7.51 -5.23 5.25
N MET A 66 6.25 -5.63 5.12
CA MET A 66 5.12 -4.73 4.92
C MET A 66 4.10 -4.85 6.04
N LYS A 67 3.37 -3.78 6.29
CA LYS A 67 2.16 -3.81 7.10
C LYS A 67 1.09 -4.64 6.39
N LYS A 68 0.40 -5.52 7.13
CA LYS A 68 -0.68 -6.36 6.58
C LYS A 68 -1.83 -5.54 5.99
N ASP A 69 -2.08 -4.38 6.58
CA ASP A 69 -3.18 -3.49 6.21
C ASP A 69 -2.76 -2.32 5.28
N ASN A 70 -1.58 -2.41 4.64
CA ASN A 70 -1.16 -1.40 3.67
C ASN A 70 -2.05 -1.46 2.43
N ARG A 71 -2.85 -0.42 2.22
CA ARG A 71 -3.83 -0.29 1.12
C ARG A 71 -3.22 -0.36 -0.29
N GLU A 72 -1.96 0.06 -0.46
CA GLU A 72 -1.23 0.01 -1.72
C GLU A 72 -0.30 -1.22 -1.82
N GLY A 73 -0.46 -2.18 -0.89
CA GLY A 73 0.45 -3.30 -0.73
C GLY A 73 0.68 -4.11 -1.99
N GLU A 74 -0.37 -4.41 -2.76
CA GLU A 74 -0.24 -5.15 -4.03
C GLU A 74 0.61 -4.38 -5.06
N LYS A 75 0.39 -3.07 -5.20
CA LYS A 75 1.14 -2.23 -6.13
C LYS A 75 2.61 -2.13 -5.72
N ILE A 76 2.88 -1.94 -4.42
CA ILE A 76 4.23 -1.91 -3.85
C ILE A 76 4.97 -3.22 -4.13
N ILE A 77 4.36 -4.37 -3.83
CA ILE A 77 4.98 -5.68 -4.04
C ILE A 77 5.28 -5.91 -5.52
N ARG A 78 4.31 -5.67 -6.40
CA ARG A 78 4.45 -5.87 -7.84
C ARG A 78 5.55 -5.01 -8.43
N SER A 79 5.60 -3.74 -8.07
CA SER A 79 6.59 -2.79 -8.55
C SER A 79 7.98 -3.10 -7.98
N ALA A 80 8.10 -3.38 -6.68
CA ALA A 80 9.34 -3.78 -6.05
C ALA A 80 9.91 -5.08 -6.63
N GLN A 81 9.05 -6.09 -6.90
CA GLN A 81 9.46 -7.34 -7.52
C GLN A 81 10.00 -7.13 -8.93
N LYS A 82 9.33 -6.31 -9.75
CA LYS A 82 9.77 -5.96 -11.09
C LYS A 82 11.13 -5.24 -11.07
N ALA A 83 11.28 -4.24 -10.19
CA ALA A 83 12.52 -3.50 -10.02
C ALA A 83 13.67 -4.40 -9.53
N ALA A 84 13.42 -5.26 -8.54
CA ALA A 84 14.42 -6.22 -8.05
C ALA A 84 14.88 -7.16 -9.16
N ALA A 85 13.96 -7.73 -9.94
CA ALA A 85 14.27 -8.62 -11.06
C ALA A 85 15.12 -7.91 -12.14
N GLN A 86 14.82 -6.66 -12.48
CA GLN A 86 15.61 -5.85 -13.41
C GLN A 86 17.08 -5.67 -12.94
N MET A 87 17.28 -5.58 -11.64
CA MET A 87 18.61 -5.44 -11.04
C MET A 87 19.27 -6.81 -10.74
N GLY A 88 18.64 -7.92 -11.11
CA GLY A 88 19.14 -9.27 -10.88
C GLY A 88 19.01 -9.78 -9.45
N TYR A 89 18.04 -9.24 -8.69
CA TYR A 89 17.73 -9.66 -7.32
C TYR A 89 16.37 -10.34 -7.23
N GLY A 90 16.25 -11.30 -6.29
CA GLY A 90 14.95 -11.86 -5.87
C GLY A 90 14.40 -11.08 -4.69
N LEU A 91 13.05 -11.00 -4.58
CA LEU A 91 12.36 -10.34 -3.49
C LEU A 91 11.71 -11.39 -2.57
N LEU A 92 11.99 -11.31 -1.26
CA LEU A 92 11.28 -12.05 -0.21
C LEU A 92 10.37 -11.09 0.53
N VAL A 93 9.07 -11.36 0.50
CA VAL A 93 8.06 -10.52 1.17
C VAL A 93 7.57 -11.20 2.43
N GLN A 94 7.49 -10.44 3.52
CA GLN A 94 6.84 -10.82 4.77
C GLN A 94 5.89 -9.71 5.22
N PHE A 95 4.85 -10.10 5.97
CA PHE A 95 3.85 -9.18 6.48
C PHE A 95 3.89 -9.17 8.00
N ALA A 96 3.69 -7.99 8.60
CA ALA A 96 3.74 -7.81 10.04
C ALA A 96 2.68 -6.80 10.50
N ASP A 97 2.12 -7.05 11.69
CA ASP A 97 1.28 -6.11 12.43
C ASP A 97 2.06 -5.57 13.63
N GLY A 98 2.42 -4.30 13.55
CA GLY A 98 3.16 -3.63 14.63
C GLY A 98 4.66 -3.92 14.65
N SER A 99 5.33 -3.28 15.61
CA SER A 99 6.81 -3.25 15.67
C SER A 99 7.43 -4.59 16.04
N ASP A 100 6.77 -5.37 16.90
CA ASP A 100 7.32 -6.63 17.43
C ASP A 100 7.34 -7.71 16.33
N GLU A 101 6.22 -7.94 15.64
CA GLU A 101 6.15 -8.84 14.48
C GLU A 101 7.11 -8.40 13.37
N MET A 102 7.22 -7.09 13.12
CA MET A 102 8.17 -6.56 12.13
C MET A 102 9.62 -6.89 12.52
N GLN A 103 9.95 -6.78 13.80
CA GLN A 103 11.27 -7.19 14.29
C GLN A 103 11.53 -8.69 14.12
N GLU A 104 10.52 -9.53 14.33
CA GLU A 104 10.61 -10.98 14.10
C GLU A 104 10.84 -11.29 12.62
N CYS A 105 10.10 -10.64 11.72
CA CYS A 105 10.30 -10.73 10.27
C CYS A 105 11.72 -10.33 9.86
N VAL A 106 12.24 -9.23 10.39
CA VAL A 106 13.63 -8.79 10.13
C VAL A 106 14.62 -9.85 10.57
N ASN A 107 14.47 -10.40 11.79
CA ASN A 107 15.37 -11.43 12.31
C ASN A 107 15.32 -12.71 11.45
N ASP A 108 14.16 -13.10 10.95
CA ASP A 108 14.00 -14.27 10.08
C ASP A 108 14.64 -14.04 8.69
N LEU A 109 14.44 -12.87 8.09
CA LEU A 109 15.08 -12.50 6.84
C LEU A 109 16.61 -12.43 6.95
N GLN A 110 17.15 -11.95 8.08
CA GLN A 110 18.59 -11.97 8.35
C GLN A 110 19.16 -13.39 8.37
N LYS A 111 18.45 -14.35 8.99
CA LYS A 111 18.85 -15.78 8.97
C LYS A 111 18.90 -16.32 7.55
N LYS A 112 18.08 -15.82 6.64
CA LYS A 112 18.07 -16.17 5.21
C LYS A 112 19.18 -15.46 4.43
N LYS A 113 20.05 -14.68 5.11
CA LYS A 113 21.20 -13.97 4.53
C LYS A 113 20.81 -13.08 3.34
N ILE A 114 19.76 -12.29 3.48
CA ILE A 114 19.40 -11.29 2.47
C ILE A 114 20.50 -10.24 2.32
N ALA A 115 20.59 -9.62 1.15
CA ALA A 115 21.60 -8.60 0.86
C ALA A 115 21.21 -7.21 1.34
N GLY A 116 19.91 -6.95 1.49
CA GLY A 116 19.38 -5.68 1.94
C GLY A 116 17.91 -5.78 2.28
N LEU A 117 17.35 -4.73 2.87
CA LEU A 117 16.03 -4.74 3.49
C LEU A 117 15.24 -3.48 3.14
N ILE A 118 13.95 -3.65 2.85
CA ILE A 118 12.97 -2.58 2.72
C ILE A 118 11.94 -2.77 3.82
N LEU A 119 11.61 -1.70 4.55
CA LEU A 119 10.66 -1.71 5.66
C LEU A 119 9.52 -0.71 5.40
N ASP A 120 8.29 -1.19 5.39
CA ASP A 120 7.09 -0.36 5.42
C ASP A 120 6.79 0.03 6.87
N SER A 121 7.50 1.06 7.37
CA SER A 121 7.43 1.46 8.77
C SER A 121 7.72 2.95 8.95
N GLU A 122 6.94 3.61 9.80
CA GLU A 122 7.22 4.95 10.31
C GLU A 122 8.13 4.93 11.56
N LYS A 123 8.47 3.75 12.08
CA LYS A 123 9.32 3.59 13.26
C LYS A 123 10.62 2.91 12.89
N LEU A 124 11.69 3.31 13.55
CA LEU A 124 12.97 2.63 13.44
C LEU A 124 12.87 1.21 13.98
N ILE A 125 13.32 0.27 13.18
CA ILE A 125 13.42 -1.16 13.54
C ILE A 125 14.90 -1.52 13.65
N ASN A 126 15.25 -2.37 14.61
CA ASN A 126 16.64 -2.80 14.78
C ASN A 126 17.04 -3.77 13.66
N THR A 127 17.80 -3.28 12.71
CA THR A 127 18.24 -4.04 11.53
C THR A 127 19.65 -4.62 11.67
N ARG A 128 20.36 -4.35 12.77
CA ARG A 128 21.69 -4.91 13.07
C ARG A 128 22.66 -4.85 11.87
N GLN A 129 23.08 -6.03 11.36
CA GLN A 129 24.04 -6.17 10.26
C GLN A 129 23.55 -5.60 8.91
N LEU A 130 22.28 -5.30 8.76
CA LEU A 130 21.68 -4.70 7.56
C LEU A 130 21.47 -3.19 7.70
N GLU A 131 22.03 -2.58 8.74
CA GLU A 131 21.79 -1.16 9.04
C GLU A 131 22.12 -0.24 7.88
N ASP A 132 23.24 -0.47 7.21
CA ASP A 132 23.73 0.32 6.06
C ASP A 132 23.04 -0.02 4.74
N VAL A 133 22.23 -1.08 4.71
CA VAL A 133 21.49 -1.57 3.53
C VAL A 133 20.01 -1.75 3.86
N THR A 134 19.44 -0.77 4.54
CA THR A 134 18.02 -0.71 4.88
C THR A 134 17.40 0.58 4.36
N VAL A 135 16.25 0.44 3.71
CA VAL A 135 15.44 1.53 3.17
C VAL A 135 14.05 1.48 3.80
N TYR A 136 13.50 2.64 4.13
CA TYR A 136 12.16 2.77 4.68
C TYR A 136 11.17 3.30 3.65
N LEU A 137 9.97 2.72 3.64
CA LEU A 137 8.80 3.23 2.95
C LEU A 137 7.85 3.81 3.99
N CYS A 138 7.41 5.05 3.81
CA CYS A 138 6.55 5.74 4.77
C CYS A 138 5.39 6.46 4.07
N GLN A 139 4.28 6.59 4.79
CA GLN A 139 3.08 7.33 4.33
C GLN A 139 2.84 8.60 5.15
N THR A 140 3.72 8.92 6.10
CA THR A 140 3.64 10.09 6.97
C THR A 140 4.99 10.77 7.14
N LYS A 141 4.99 11.99 7.70
CA LYS A 141 6.21 12.80 7.91
C LYS A 141 6.96 12.49 9.22
N GLU A 142 6.40 11.71 10.12
CA GLU A 142 6.90 11.56 11.50
C GLU A 142 8.14 10.67 11.63
N PHE A 143 8.81 10.41 10.53
CA PHE A 143 10.08 9.70 10.54
C PHE A 143 11.21 10.66 10.96
N ASP A 144 12.02 10.24 11.92
CA ASP A 144 13.16 11.01 12.43
C ASP A 144 14.18 11.22 11.30
N GLU A 145 14.30 12.45 10.81
CA GLU A 145 14.91 12.83 9.51
C GLU A 145 16.41 12.50 9.39
N HIS A 146 17.06 12.00 10.43
CA HIS A 146 18.52 12.16 10.49
C HIS A 146 19.36 10.93 10.14
N GLN A 147 18.80 9.74 9.85
CA GLN A 147 19.70 8.58 9.79
C GLN A 147 19.45 7.49 8.74
N LYS A 148 18.34 7.42 7.99
CA LYS A 148 18.08 6.27 7.12
C LYS A 148 17.49 6.65 5.76
N ALA A 149 17.83 5.91 4.73
CA ALA A 149 17.24 6.10 3.41
C ALA A 149 15.73 5.90 3.46
N THR A 150 14.96 6.97 3.19
CA THR A 150 13.52 7.00 3.34
C THR A 150 12.84 7.51 2.08
N PHE A 151 11.89 6.74 1.56
CA PHE A 151 11.08 7.06 0.41
C PHE A 151 9.62 7.16 0.88
N TYR A 152 8.99 8.31 0.62
CA TYR A 152 7.67 8.56 1.22
C TYR A 152 6.76 9.40 0.34
N TYR A 153 5.46 9.27 0.60
CA TYR A 153 4.41 10.19 0.16
C TYR A 153 3.48 10.50 1.34
N ARG A 154 2.69 11.56 1.22
CA ARG A 154 1.81 11.99 2.33
C ARG A 154 0.35 11.83 1.96
N LEU A 155 -0.40 11.08 2.77
CA LEU A 155 -1.85 10.97 2.65
C LEU A 155 -2.56 12.31 2.87
N SER A 156 -2.02 13.17 3.75
CA SER A 156 -2.55 14.52 3.93
C SER A 156 -2.47 15.37 2.66
N GLU A 157 -1.41 15.21 1.85
CA GLU A 157 -1.29 15.90 0.57
C GLU A 157 -2.34 15.40 -0.43
N ALA A 158 -2.64 14.10 -0.41
CA ALA A 158 -3.71 13.53 -1.24
C ALA A 158 -5.10 14.08 -0.83
N GLY A 159 -5.38 14.14 0.48
CA GLY A 159 -6.62 14.73 0.99
C GLY A 159 -6.76 16.22 0.64
N ARG A 160 -5.65 16.99 0.74
CA ARG A 160 -5.61 18.38 0.33
C ARG A 160 -5.88 18.52 -1.19
N MET A 161 -5.21 17.74 -2.00
CA MET A 161 -5.37 17.76 -3.47
C MET A 161 -6.79 17.43 -3.90
N ALA A 162 -7.43 16.46 -3.25
CA ALA A 162 -8.83 16.12 -3.50
C ALA A 162 -9.76 17.29 -3.19
N ALA A 163 -9.60 17.92 -2.04
CA ALA A 163 -10.39 19.08 -1.64
C ALA A 163 -10.19 20.26 -2.59
N GLU A 164 -8.94 20.61 -2.91
CA GLU A 164 -8.62 21.70 -3.85
C GLU A 164 -9.21 21.46 -5.25
N ARG A 165 -9.28 20.17 -5.68
CA ARG A 165 -9.90 19.81 -6.96
C ARG A 165 -11.41 20.10 -6.96
N LEU A 166 -12.10 19.74 -5.89
CA LEU A 166 -13.53 19.99 -5.73
C LEU A 166 -13.83 21.49 -5.55
N ILE A 167 -13.02 22.19 -4.75
CA ILE A 167 -13.16 23.64 -4.54
C ILE A 167 -13.04 24.41 -5.85
N ARG A 168 -12.13 24.00 -6.75
CA ARG A 168 -11.99 24.62 -8.08
C ARG A 168 -13.23 24.51 -8.95
N GLU A 169 -14.05 23.48 -8.75
CA GLU A 169 -15.36 23.33 -9.41
C GLU A 169 -16.49 24.07 -8.67
N GLY A 170 -16.17 24.86 -7.64
CA GLY A 170 -17.13 25.67 -6.90
C GLY A 170 -17.83 24.94 -5.77
N HIS A 171 -17.40 23.74 -5.39
CA HIS A 171 -17.97 23.05 -4.24
C HIS A 171 -17.55 23.71 -2.93
N GLU A 172 -18.52 24.11 -2.12
CA GLU A 172 -18.29 24.71 -0.79
C GLU A 172 -18.66 23.74 0.34
N LYS A 173 -19.64 22.86 0.11
CA LYS A 173 -20.13 21.86 1.07
C LYS A 173 -19.57 20.49 0.66
N ILE A 174 -18.37 20.19 1.15
CA ILE A 174 -17.63 18.98 0.81
C ILE A 174 -17.56 18.06 2.03
N ALA A 175 -17.98 16.80 1.89
CA ALA A 175 -17.79 15.81 2.93
C ALA A 175 -16.53 14.99 2.70
N CYS A 176 -15.98 14.44 3.79
CA CYS A 176 -14.82 13.55 3.76
C CYS A 176 -15.05 12.33 4.67
N ALA A 177 -15.05 11.15 4.07
CA ALA A 177 -15.21 9.88 4.77
C ALA A 177 -13.93 9.05 4.69
N THR A 178 -13.38 8.66 5.84
CA THR A 178 -12.12 7.90 5.95
C THR A 178 -12.26 6.76 6.96
N LEU A 179 -11.32 5.84 6.93
CA LEU A 179 -11.05 4.98 8.09
C LEU A 179 -10.15 5.74 9.08
N ARG A 180 -10.25 5.42 10.38
CA ARG A 180 -9.45 6.06 11.45
C ARG A 180 -7.94 5.99 11.19
N LYS A 181 -7.46 4.88 10.65
CA LYS A 181 -6.05 4.71 10.26
C LYS A 181 -5.58 5.65 9.14
N GLU A 182 -6.52 6.30 8.44
CA GLU A 182 -6.27 7.23 7.34
C GLU A 182 -6.60 8.69 7.71
N ARG A 183 -6.70 8.99 9.00
CA ARG A 183 -7.08 10.31 9.53
C ARG A 183 -6.30 11.46 8.92
N THR A 184 -5.05 11.27 8.58
CA THR A 184 -4.21 12.31 7.96
C THR A 184 -4.76 12.81 6.62
N ILE A 185 -5.63 12.06 5.94
CA ILE A 185 -6.37 12.51 4.76
C ILE A 185 -7.30 13.66 5.15
N GLN A 186 -8.03 13.51 6.28
CA GLN A 186 -8.91 14.56 6.79
C GLN A 186 -8.15 15.81 7.20
N ASP A 187 -6.94 15.67 7.76
CA ASP A 187 -6.11 16.83 8.08
C ASP A 187 -5.80 17.66 6.82
N GLY A 188 -5.48 17.01 5.72
CA GLY A 188 -5.26 17.65 4.42
C GLY A 188 -6.51 18.32 3.84
N TYR A 189 -7.65 17.62 3.88
CA TYR A 189 -8.95 18.18 3.49
C TYR A 189 -9.29 19.42 4.31
N GLN A 190 -9.20 19.36 5.64
CA GLN A 190 -9.51 20.47 6.52
C GLN A 190 -8.58 21.67 6.29
N LEU A 191 -7.31 21.41 5.96
CA LEU A 191 -6.36 22.47 5.62
C LEU A 191 -6.79 23.20 4.35
N ALA A 192 -7.13 22.47 3.28
CA ALA A 192 -7.58 23.06 2.02
C ALA A 192 -8.87 23.89 2.18
N MET A 193 -9.85 23.37 2.94
CA MET A 193 -11.10 24.10 3.24
C MET A 193 -10.81 25.42 3.97
N ARG A 194 -9.93 25.40 4.99
CA ARG A 194 -9.55 26.60 5.75
C ARG A 194 -8.81 27.62 4.88
N GLU A 195 -7.88 27.19 4.04
CA GLU A 195 -7.16 28.05 3.12
C GLU A 195 -8.08 28.74 2.10
N ALA A 196 -9.12 28.01 1.66
CA ALA A 196 -10.18 28.56 0.81
C ALA A 196 -11.23 29.41 1.57
N ARG A 197 -11.10 29.55 2.90
CA ARG A 197 -12.05 30.23 3.78
C ARG A 197 -13.45 29.61 3.77
N LEU A 198 -13.54 28.31 3.53
CA LEU A 198 -14.78 27.54 3.57
C LEU A 198 -15.00 26.95 4.95
N ALA A 199 -16.29 26.79 5.31
CA ALA A 199 -16.65 26.16 6.57
C ALA A 199 -16.30 24.67 6.58
N VAL A 200 -15.82 24.18 7.72
CA VAL A 200 -15.67 22.75 7.99
C VAL A 200 -16.63 22.39 9.09
N GLN A 201 -17.69 21.67 8.79
CA GLN A 201 -18.63 21.22 9.79
C GLN A 201 -18.28 19.81 10.27
N PRO A 202 -18.46 19.53 11.59
CA PRO A 202 -18.16 18.19 12.12
C PRO A 202 -18.95 17.07 11.42
N LEU A 203 -20.16 17.35 10.98
CA LEU A 203 -21.03 16.39 10.29
C LEU A 203 -20.57 16.07 8.85
N TRP A 204 -19.69 16.87 8.27
CA TRP A 204 -19.11 16.60 6.95
C TRP A 204 -17.88 15.69 7.01
N SER A 205 -17.41 15.37 8.21
CA SER A 205 -16.26 14.48 8.41
C SER A 205 -16.70 13.22 9.14
N TYR A 206 -16.38 12.08 8.58
CA TYR A 206 -16.64 10.78 9.18
C TYR A 206 -15.39 9.92 9.24
N GLU A 207 -15.09 9.38 10.42
CA GLU A 207 -14.00 8.42 10.65
C GLU A 207 -14.58 7.09 11.15
N GLY A 208 -14.62 6.07 10.30
CA GLY A 208 -15.03 4.71 10.67
C GLY A 208 -13.85 3.88 11.20
N GLU A 209 -14.11 2.97 12.12
CA GLU A 209 -13.13 1.95 12.49
C GLU A 209 -13.00 0.89 11.39
N THR A 210 -14.13 0.56 10.78
CA THR A 210 -14.25 -0.44 9.71
C THR A 210 -14.95 0.14 8.49
N LEU A 211 -14.83 -0.55 7.36
CA LEU A 211 -15.59 -0.21 6.16
C LEU A 211 -17.12 -0.34 6.38
N GLU A 212 -17.53 -1.31 7.20
CA GLU A 212 -18.94 -1.50 7.58
C GLU A 212 -19.49 -0.30 8.34
N ASP A 213 -18.70 0.30 9.25
CA ASP A 213 -19.09 1.53 9.95
C ASP A 213 -19.32 2.69 8.97
N VAL A 214 -18.42 2.83 7.98
CA VAL A 214 -18.55 3.86 6.94
C VAL A 214 -19.80 3.61 6.10
N GLU A 215 -20.05 2.36 5.67
CA GLU A 215 -21.24 2.00 4.88
C GLU A 215 -22.52 2.28 5.65
N LYS A 216 -22.56 1.93 6.93
CA LYS A 216 -23.78 2.01 7.75
C LYS A 216 -24.09 3.41 8.27
N TYR A 217 -23.08 4.16 8.68
CA TYR A 217 -23.25 5.45 9.37
C TYR A 217 -22.64 6.61 8.57
N GLY A 218 -21.44 6.44 8.02
CA GLY A 218 -20.69 7.52 7.38
C GLY A 218 -21.35 8.06 6.14
N ILE A 219 -21.88 7.17 5.28
CA ILE A 219 -22.54 7.57 4.04
C ILE A 219 -23.80 8.37 4.36
N GLN A 220 -24.62 7.89 5.30
CA GLN A 220 -25.83 8.58 5.72
C GLN A 220 -25.53 9.97 6.29
N GLN A 221 -24.52 10.07 7.16
CA GLN A 221 -24.10 11.34 7.74
C GLN A 221 -23.65 12.31 6.65
N CYS A 222 -22.80 11.89 5.73
CA CYS A 222 -22.30 12.75 4.65
C CYS A 222 -23.40 13.20 3.69
N LEU A 223 -24.37 12.32 3.34
CA LEU A 223 -25.45 12.67 2.43
C LEU A 223 -26.57 13.49 3.10
N GLY A 224 -26.71 13.40 4.43
CA GLY A 224 -27.77 14.10 5.18
C GLY A 224 -27.60 15.61 5.29
N GLU A 225 -26.43 16.17 5.03
CA GLU A 225 -26.06 17.56 5.30
C GLU A 225 -26.01 18.45 4.04
N LYS A 226 -26.71 18.08 2.98
CA LYS A 226 -26.73 18.85 1.71
C LYS A 226 -25.34 19.12 1.13
N VAL A 227 -24.45 18.17 1.25
CA VAL A 227 -23.13 18.28 0.61
C VAL A 227 -23.28 18.17 -0.89
N SER A 228 -22.47 18.93 -1.63
CA SER A 228 -22.44 18.87 -3.10
C SER A 228 -21.31 17.97 -3.61
N ALA A 229 -20.38 17.57 -2.74
CA ALA A 229 -19.28 16.69 -3.10
C ALA A 229 -18.80 15.85 -1.93
N VAL A 230 -18.21 14.69 -2.22
CA VAL A 230 -17.63 13.78 -1.22
C VAL A 230 -16.23 13.34 -1.60
N ILE A 231 -15.33 13.37 -0.62
CA ILE A 231 -14.00 12.78 -0.66
C ILE A 231 -14.09 11.42 0.02
N CYS A 232 -13.84 10.37 -0.72
CA CYS A 232 -13.76 9.00 -0.21
C CYS A 232 -12.30 8.66 0.09
N GLY A 233 -11.96 8.35 1.34
CA GLY A 233 -10.61 8.08 1.80
C GLY A 233 -9.96 6.85 1.16
N SER A 234 -10.74 5.96 0.55
CA SER A 234 -10.24 4.81 -0.20
C SER A 234 -11.16 4.42 -1.36
N PRO A 235 -10.67 3.60 -2.32
CA PRO A 235 -11.50 3.03 -3.38
C PRO A 235 -12.71 2.25 -2.83
N GLU A 236 -12.52 1.48 -1.76
CA GLU A 236 -13.59 0.69 -1.14
C GLU A 236 -14.70 1.59 -0.57
N ILE A 237 -14.31 2.70 0.07
CA ILE A 237 -15.27 3.71 0.54
C ILE A 237 -16.01 4.32 -0.65
N ALA A 238 -15.32 4.65 -1.74
CA ALA A 238 -15.96 5.16 -2.96
C ALA A 238 -16.96 4.16 -3.55
N GLY A 239 -16.63 2.87 -3.53
CA GLY A 239 -17.54 1.80 -3.94
C GLY A 239 -18.81 1.71 -3.08
N CYS A 240 -18.67 1.84 -1.75
CA CYS A 240 -19.82 1.88 -0.83
C CYS A 240 -20.72 3.11 -1.09
N PHE A 241 -20.10 4.29 -1.28
CA PHE A 241 -20.84 5.52 -1.65
C PHE A 241 -21.55 5.34 -3.00
N TYR A 242 -20.85 4.87 -4.03
CA TYR A 242 -21.43 4.66 -5.36
C TYR A 242 -22.64 3.74 -5.31
N LYS A 243 -22.54 2.59 -4.69
CA LYS A 243 -23.65 1.64 -4.50
C LYS A 243 -24.85 2.28 -3.79
N THR A 244 -24.60 3.16 -2.83
CA THR A 244 -25.66 3.80 -2.06
C THR A 244 -26.34 4.90 -2.87
N ILE A 245 -25.60 5.79 -3.56
CA ILE A 245 -26.18 6.85 -4.39
C ILE A 245 -26.93 6.26 -5.59
N GLU A 246 -26.43 5.17 -6.19
CA GLU A 246 -27.14 4.44 -7.25
C GLU A 246 -28.49 3.91 -6.76
N ARG A 247 -28.53 3.26 -5.58
CA ARG A 247 -29.76 2.77 -4.95
C ARG A 247 -30.76 3.90 -4.63
N LEU A 248 -30.25 5.07 -4.24
CA LEU A 248 -31.06 6.26 -3.96
C LEU A 248 -31.41 7.07 -5.21
N GLN A 249 -30.94 6.65 -6.39
CA GLN A 249 -31.12 7.34 -7.67
C GLN A 249 -30.57 8.79 -7.66
N ILE A 250 -29.50 9.03 -6.89
CA ILE A 250 -28.80 10.30 -6.87
C ILE A 250 -27.83 10.32 -8.06
N ALA A 251 -27.95 11.34 -8.91
CA ALA A 251 -27.13 11.44 -10.11
C ALA A 251 -25.67 11.82 -9.77
N LEU A 252 -24.74 11.00 -10.24
CA LEU A 252 -23.31 11.27 -10.21
C LEU A 252 -22.86 11.62 -11.64
N PRO A 253 -22.25 12.77 -11.91
CA PRO A 253 -21.84 13.83 -10.95
C PRO A 253 -22.86 14.97 -10.74
N ASP A 254 -24.02 14.96 -11.39
CA ASP A 254 -24.90 16.13 -11.50
C ASP A 254 -25.51 16.59 -10.17
N SER A 255 -25.82 15.66 -9.27
CA SER A 255 -26.36 15.97 -7.94
C SER A 255 -25.28 15.95 -6.85
N ILE A 256 -24.28 15.10 -6.99
CA ILE A 256 -23.15 15.00 -6.07
C ILE A 256 -21.89 14.64 -6.84
N SER A 257 -20.80 15.36 -6.59
CA SER A 257 -19.49 15.01 -7.11
C SER A 257 -18.76 14.06 -6.17
N MET A 258 -17.92 13.18 -6.70
CA MET A 258 -17.16 12.21 -5.91
C MET A 258 -15.71 12.16 -6.37
N ILE A 259 -14.78 12.10 -5.39
CA ILE A 259 -13.37 11.84 -5.63
C ILE A 259 -12.84 10.79 -4.62
N SER A 260 -12.05 9.85 -5.09
CA SER A 260 -11.42 8.82 -4.26
C SER A 260 -9.95 9.13 -3.98
N ILE A 261 -9.47 8.80 -2.79
CA ILE A 261 -8.04 8.71 -2.50
C ILE A 261 -7.58 7.27 -2.74
N GLY A 262 -6.69 7.10 -3.71
CA GLY A 262 -6.34 5.81 -4.29
C GLY A 262 -7.18 5.50 -5.52
N ASP A 263 -6.61 4.74 -6.44
CA ASP A 263 -7.21 4.31 -7.68
C ASP A 263 -7.17 2.80 -7.81
N ASP A 264 -8.28 2.22 -8.22
CA ASP A 264 -8.38 0.80 -8.55
C ASP A 264 -9.02 0.64 -9.94
N LYS A 265 -8.68 -0.44 -10.66
CA LYS A 265 -9.14 -0.68 -12.04
C LYS A 265 -10.66 -0.74 -12.17
N TRP A 266 -11.35 -1.30 -11.17
CA TRP A 266 -12.81 -1.39 -11.19
C TRP A 266 -13.51 -0.03 -11.07
N MET A 267 -12.83 1.01 -10.59
CA MET A 267 -13.39 2.37 -10.53
C MET A 267 -13.59 2.99 -11.92
N GLU A 268 -12.96 2.46 -12.97
CA GLU A 268 -13.14 2.90 -14.36
C GLU A 268 -14.48 2.46 -14.93
N ILE A 269 -15.07 1.40 -14.38
CA ILE A 269 -16.33 0.82 -14.86
C ILE A 269 -17.54 1.18 -14.01
N LEU A 270 -17.37 1.95 -12.94
CA LEU A 270 -18.47 2.46 -12.14
C LEU A 270 -19.02 3.75 -12.79
N GLY A 271 -20.21 3.66 -13.35
CA GLY A 271 -20.80 4.76 -14.12
C GLY A 271 -19.86 5.17 -15.27
N ASP A 272 -19.53 6.46 -15.35
CA ASP A 272 -18.56 7.02 -16.30
C ASP A 272 -17.14 7.12 -15.72
N GLY A 273 -16.87 6.38 -14.64
CA GLY A 273 -15.61 6.34 -13.92
C GLY A 273 -15.50 7.37 -12.79
N ILE A 274 -14.83 6.96 -11.70
CA ILE A 274 -14.63 7.80 -10.52
C ILE A 274 -13.25 8.45 -10.59
N THR A 275 -13.17 9.77 -10.52
CA THR A 275 -11.94 10.56 -10.41
C THR A 275 -11.19 10.16 -9.14
N ALA A 276 -9.87 10.01 -9.24
CA ALA A 276 -9.06 9.54 -8.13
C ALA A 276 -7.78 10.37 -7.94
N VAL A 277 -7.40 10.56 -6.69
CA VAL A 277 -6.05 10.98 -6.32
C VAL A 277 -5.19 9.73 -6.20
N CYS A 278 -4.38 9.45 -7.19
CA CYS A 278 -3.47 8.31 -7.22
C CYS A 278 -2.31 8.52 -6.25
N LEU A 279 -2.02 7.50 -5.46
CA LEU A 279 -0.85 7.49 -4.58
C LEU A 279 0.36 6.92 -5.33
N PRO A 280 1.56 7.54 -5.24
CA PRO A 280 2.75 7.15 -6.01
C PRO A 280 3.46 5.93 -5.42
N ALA A 281 2.71 4.90 -5.02
CA ALA A 281 3.22 3.71 -4.35
C ALA A 281 4.16 2.87 -5.23
N GLU A 282 3.84 2.77 -6.54
CA GLU A 282 4.66 2.04 -7.51
C GLU A 282 6.01 2.73 -7.72
N GLU A 283 6.01 4.04 -7.95
CA GLU A 283 7.24 4.82 -8.14
C GLU A 283 8.09 4.80 -6.88
N THR A 284 7.46 5.02 -5.71
CA THR A 284 8.14 5.04 -4.41
C THR A 284 8.84 3.71 -4.12
N SER A 285 8.16 2.59 -4.36
CA SER A 285 8.73 1.26 -4.11
C SER A 285 9.82 0.88 -5.14
N GLN A 286 9.66 1.29 -6.38
CA GLN A 286 10.66 1.08 -7.43
C GLN A 286 11.97 1.82 -7.11
N GLU A 287 11.89 3.09 -6.77
CA GLU A 287 13.06 3.90 -6.39
C GLU A 287 13.72 3.39 -5.11
N ALA A 288 12.92 2.92 -4.13
CA ALA A 288 13.45 2.29 -2.93
C ALA A 288 14.29 1.05 -3.24
N VAL A 289 13.84 0.19 -4.17
CA VAL A 289 14.61 -0.97 -4.63
C VAL A 289 15.90 -0.55 -5.34
N PHE A 290 15.83 0.41 -6.27
CA PHE A 290 17.00 0.87 -7.00
C PHE A 290 18.04 1.47 -6.05
N SER A 291 17.62 2.30 -5.11
CA SER A 291 18.50 2.88 -4.11
C SER A 291 19.09 1.81 -3.19
N LEU A 292 18.29 0.85 -2.73
CA LEU A 292 18.79 -0.27 -1.94
C LEU A 292 19.87 -1.07 -2.67
N VAL A 293 19.66 -1.37 -3.95
CA VAL A 293 20.65 -2.12 -4.73
C VAL A 293 21.94 -1.33 -4.90
N LYS A 294 21.88 -0.02 -5.12
CA LYS A 294 23.07 0.86 -5.13
C LYS A 294 23.81 0.83 -3.80
N MET A 295 23.08 0.89 -2.66
CA MET A 295 23.69 0.73 -1.33
C MET A 295 24.41 -0.61 -1.18
N ILE A 296 23.80 -1.70 -1.62
CA ILE A 296 24.41 -3.06 -1.59
C ILE A 296 25.69 -3.10 -2.45
N GLN A 297 25.73 -2.37 -3.56
CA GLN A 297 26.87 -2.27 -4.46
C GLN A 297 27.98 -1.35 -3.94
N GLY A 298 27.70 -0.58 -2.88
CA GLY A 298 28.64 0.32 -2.23
C GLY A 298 28.78 1.68 -2.91
N GLU A 299 27.78 2.11 -3.68
CA GLU A 299 27.69 3.47 -4.19
C GLU A 299 27.57 4.47 -3.03
N LYS A 300 28.30 5.59 -3.09
CA LYS A 300 28.38 6.56 -1.98
C LYS A 300 27.39 7.73 -2.12
N GLU A 301 26.96 8.02 -3.33
CA GLU A 301 26.02 9.11 -3.60
C GLU A 301 24.60 8.54 -3.76
N ILE A 302 23.90 8.38 -2.64
CA ILE A 302 22.51 7.91 -2.60
C ILE A 302 21.68 8.98 -1.92
N GLU A 303 20.56 9.34 -2.55
CA GLU A 303 19.59 10.23 -1.95
C GLU A 303 18.99 9.56 -0.69
N VAL A 304 19.23 10.18 0.47
CA VAL A 304 18.83 9.61 1.76
C VAL A 304 17.35 9.80 2.03
N MET A 305 16.72 10.84 1.42
CA MET A 305 15.30 11.14 1.62
C MET A 305 14.67 11.63 0.32
N ARG A 306 13.62 10.94 -0.15
CA ARG A 306 12.90 11.33 -1.35
C ARG A 306 11.39 11.30 -1.13
N LYS A 307 10.77 12.45 -1.40
CA LYS A 307 9.32 12.61 -1.37
C LYS A 307 8.74 12.40 -2.77
N PHE A 308 7.62 11.68 -2.83
CA PHE A 308 6.80 11.52 -4.02
C PHE A 308 5.45 12.21 -3.81
N SER A 309 4.93 12.84 -4.84
CA SER A 309 3.66 13.56 -4.75
C SER A 309 2.52 12.76 -5.39
N PRO A 310 1.34 12.74 -4.77
CA PRO A 310 0.13 12.22 -5.40
C PRO A 310 -0.20 13.00 -6.67
N PHE A 311 -1.02 12.41 -7.54
CA PHE A 311 -1.52 13.06 -8.74
C PHE A 311 -3.00 12.69 -8.99
N ILE A 312 -3.72 13.55 -9.70
CA ILE A 312 -5.14 13.31 -10.03
C ILE A 312 -5.23 12.58 -11.35
N LYS A 313 -6.00 11.49 -11.36
CA LYS A 313 -6.48 10.80 -12.56
C LYS A 313 -7.94 11.21 -12.79
N GLU A 314 -8.14 12.09 -13.72
CA GLU A 314 -9.46 12.62 -14.04
C GLU A 314 -10.35 11.58 -14.70
N ARG A 315 -11.60 11.52 -14.26
CA ARG A 315 -12.73 10.80 -14.84
C ARG A 315 -13.99 11.66 -14.73
N LYS A 316 -15.18 11.10 -14.93
CA LYS A 316 -16.41 11.90 -15.04
C LYS A 316 -17.26 11.94 -13.75
N SER A 317 -16.68 11.80 -12.58
CA SER A 317 -17.41 11.84 -11.31
C SER A 317 -17.42 13.21 -10.63
N ILE A 318 -16.89 14.23 -11.29
CA ILE A 318 -16.86 15.61 -10.78
C ILE A 318 -17.48 16.53 -11.83
N ASN A 319 -18.40 17.39 -11.38
CA ASN A 319 -19.01 18.47 -12.15
C ASN A 319 -18.93 19.79 -11.38
N CYS A 320 -19.28 20.89 -12.01
CA CYS A 320 -19.45 22.16 -11.30
C CYS A 320 -20.48 22.01 -10.17
N SER A 321 -20.24 22.68 -9.04
CA SER A 321 -21.20 22.67 -7.95
C SER A 321 -22.60 23.07 -8.47
N PRO A 322 -23.64 22.28 -8.22
CA PRO A 322 -24.98 22.72 -8.52
C PRO A 322 -25.22 24.00 -7.72
N GLY A 323 -25.49 25.13 -8.42
CA GLY A 323 -25.81 26.39 -7.78
C GLY A 323 -26.98 26.19 -6.81
N GLU A 324 -27.09 27.02 -5.76
CA GLU A 324 -28.25 26.99 -4.86
C GLU A 324 -29.49 27.34 -5.67
N THR A 325 -30.12 26.34 -6.27
CA THR A 325 -31.47 26.47 -6.79
C THR A 325 -32.40 26.27 -5.60
N GLU A 326 -33.26 27.24 -5.33
CA GLU A 326 -34.41 27.06 -4.45
C GLU A 326 -35.28 25.93 -5.05
N GLY A 327 -34.97 24.69 -4.70
CA GLY A 327 -35.71 23.51 -5.14
C GLY A 327 -36.74 23.08 -4.10
N GLU A 328 -37.83 22.49 -4.57
CA GLU A 328 -38.84 21.86 -3.72
C GLU A 328 -38.20 20.69 -2.95
N ARG A 329 -38.46 20.62 -1.64
CA ARG A 329 -37.99 19.53 -0.79
C ARG A 329 -38.91 18.33 -0.91
N ILE A 330 -38.41 17.20 -1.32
CA ILE A 330 -39.11 15.92 -1.25
C ILE A 330 -38.61 15.16 -0.02
N VAL A 331 -39.50 14.98 0.95
CA VAL A 331 -39.23 14.11 2.11
C VAL A 331 -39.73 12.71 1.76
N VAL A 332 -38.85 11.76 1.61
CA VAL A 332 -39.21 10.35 1.43
C VAL A 332 -39.20 9.69 2.81
N VAL A 333 -40.36 9.43 3.36
CA VAL A 333 -40.49 8.68 4.62
C VAL A 333 -40.62 7.21 4.28
N GLY A 334 -39.55 6.47 4.51
CA GLY A 334 -39.48 5.01 4.32
C GLY A 334 -39.82 4.25 5.62
N SER A 335 -40.26 3.01 5.50
CA SER A 335 -40.56 2.10 6.63
C SER A 335 -39.35 1.57 7.40
N MET A 336 -38.16 1.96 7.03
CA MET A 336 -36.94 1.72 7.82
C MET A 336 -36.52 3.02 8.49
N ASN A 337 -36.23 2.99 9.77
CA ASN A 337 -35.90 4.05 10.73
C ASN A 337 -34.93 5.15 10.25
N MET A 338 -35.07 5.65 9.04
CA MET A 338 -34.21 6.69 8.47
C MET A 338 -35.06 7.64 7.60
N ASP A 339 -35.13 8.89 8.02
CA ASP A 339 -35.67 9.97 7.20
C ASP A 339 -34.54 10.59 6.40
N ILE A 340 -34.53 10.40 5.09
CA ILE A 340 -33.60 11.07 4.17
C ILE A 340 -34.38 12.19 3.49
N THR A 341 -33.96 13.44 3.70
CA THR A 341 -34.47 14.60 2.97
C THR A 341 -33.57 14.82 1.76
N ILE A 342 -34.11 14.72 0.55
CA ILE A 342 -33.39 14.98 -0.70
C ILE A 342 -34.03 16.22 -1.33
N GLU A 343 -33.23 17.24 -1.61
CA GLU A 343 -33.64 18.37 -2.44
C GLU A 343 -33.30 18.05 -3.91
N VAL A 344 -34.31 18.11 -4.77
CA VAL A 344 -34.16 17.92 -6.21
C VAL A 344 -34.54 19.20 -6.95
N SER A 345 -33.74 19.59 -7.93
CA SER A 345 -33.97 20.79 -8.75
C SER A 345 -35.13 20.62 -9.75
N ARG A 346 -35.54 19.39 -10.03
CA ARG A 346 -36.71 19.04 -10.86
C ARG A 346 -37.26 17.67 -10.49
N ILE A 347 -38.57 17.56 -10.41
CA ILE A 347 -39.29 16.26 -10.35
C ILE A 347 -39.26 15.67 -11.76
N PRO A 348 -38.78 14.43 -11.98
CA PRO A 348 -38.92 13.76 -13.26
C PRO A 348 -40.41 13.62 -13.55
N LEU A 349 -40.89 14.22 -14.61
CA LEU A 349 -42.25 13.98 -15.12
C LEU A 349 -42.26 12.57 -15.73
N THR A 350 -43.08 11.67 -15.20
CA THR A 350 -43.34 10.33 -15.73
C THR A 350 -43.88 10.37 -17.15
#